data_c897b7fc108421c23e8266a213add564
#
_entry.id   c897b7fc108421c23e8266a213add564
#
_cell.length_a   1.000
_cell.length_b   1.000
_cell.length_c   1.000
_cell.angle_alpha   90.00
_cell.angle_beta   90.00
_cell.angle_gamma   90.00
#
_symmetry.space_group_name_H-M   'P 1'
#
loop_
_entity.id
_entity.type
_entity.pdbx_description
1 polymer ?
#
loop_
_entity_poly.entity_id
_entity_poly.type
_entity_poly.pdbx_seq_one_letter_code
_entity_poly.pdbx_strand_id
1 'polypeptide(L)'
;MSKTNEKNSIILENRISIFTVEKGKLKVLLQRKSKEPYKGYWELPGETLKNTETLEENIDNLLTETIGTKDIYKEQNYTFSSIDRYPNERVVATSYVGLTDKRLVKLNKETEDIEDIEWFDIKELPKIAYDHKEIMDKAREQLKSKLTNTAILKNLFPSDFTLPELQNTFESVMNIKLDRRNFRKKFITLGLIEETGYNNIGGSGRPAKLYRFKEKIKDTNLF
;
A
#
# COMPACT_ATOMS: atom_id res chain seq x y z
N MET A 1 -3.15 -49.47 -19.42
CA MET A 1 -3.67 -48.47 -18.44
C MET A 1 -2.77 -47.25 -18.49
N SER A 2 -3.15 -46.27 -19.29
CA SER A 2 -2.40 -45.00 -19.42
C SER A 2 -2.68 -44.18 -18.17
N LYS A 3 -1.64 -43.95 -17.36
CA LYS A 3 -1.71 -42.93 -16.31
C LYS A 3 -1.74 -41.58 -16.99
N THR A 4 -2.90 -40.97 -17.04
CA THR A 4 -3.05 -39.55 -17.35
C THR A 4 -2.18 -38.79 -16.36
N ASN A 5 -1.06 -38.22 -16.83
CA ASN A 5 -0.34 -37.18 -16.13
C ASN A 5 -1.28 -35.98 -16.01
N GLU A 6 -2.03 -35.89 -14.92
CA GLU A 6 -2.59 -34.61 -14.50
C GLU A 6 -1.40 -33.69 -14.28
N LYS A 7 -1.17 -32.79 -15.23
CA LYS A 7 -0.25 -31.68 -15.05
C LYS A 7 -0.82 -30.84 -13.88
N ASN A 8 -0.33 -31.09 -12.67
CA ASN A 8 -0.53 -30.17 -11.55
C ASN A 8 0.16 -28.86 -11.91
N SER A 9 -0.54 -27.99 -12.64
CA SER A 9 -0.07 -26.67 -12.97
C SER A 9 -0.21 -25.80 -11.71
N ILE A 10 0.90 -25.20 -11.29
CA ILE A 10 0.90 -24.18 -10.22
C ILE A 10 0.72 -22.84 -10.91
N ILE A 11 -0.30 -22.11 -10.50
CA ILE A 11 -0.53 -20.73 -10.93
C ILE A 11 0.35 -19.82 -10.06
N LEU A 12 1.11 -18.97 -10.69
CA LEU A 12 1.83 -17.88 -10.02
C LEU A 12 1.06 -16.58 -10.21
N GLU A 13 0.89 -15.82 -9.13
CA GLU A 13 0.26 -14.51 -9.20
C GLU A 13 1.06 -13.47 -8.38
N ASN A 14 0.94 -12.21 -8.76
CA ASN A 14 1.31 -11.08 -7.90
C ASN A 14 0.06 -10.54 -7.20
N ARG A 15 0.21 -10.16 -5.92
CA ARG A 15 -0.79 -9.41 -5.14
C ARG A 15 -0.13 -8.21 -4.50
N ILE A 16 -0.79 -7.05 -4.54
CA ILE A 16 -0.23 -5.84 -3.94
C ILE A 16 -1.16 -5.20 -2.92
N SER A 17 -0.63 -4.91 -1.73
CA SER A 17 -1.26 -4.07 -0.73
C SER A 17 -0.83 -2.62 -0.93
N ILE A 18 -1.63 -1.84 -1.66
CA ILE A 18 -1.36 -0.41 -1.89
C ILE A 18 -1.95 0.38 -0.73
N PHE A 19 -1.09 1.07 0.02
CA PHE A 19 -1.49 1.90 1.14
C PHE A 19 -1.42 3.38 0.82
N THR A 20 -2.33 4.13 1.44
CA THR A 20 -2.33 5.60 1.50
C THR A 20 -2.71 6.07 2.89
N VAL A 21 -2.43 7.32 3.22
CA VAL A 21 -2.97 7.93 4.45
C VAL A 21 -3.89 9.09 4.10
N GLU A 22 -5.10 9.02 4.62
CA GLU A 22 -6.10 10.07 4.46
C GLU A 22 -6.66 10.49 5.82
N LYS A 23 -6.60 11.79 6.13
CA LYS A 23 -7.10 12.36 7.40
C LYS A 23 -6.58 11.61 8.64
N GLY A 24 -5.31 11.18 8.60
CA GLY A 24 -4.67 10.45 9.69
C GLY A 24 -5.08 8.97 9.82
N LYS A 25 -5.77 8.41 8.83
CA LYS A 25 -6.14 7.00 8.77
C LYS A 25 -5.34 6.29 7.69
N LEU A 26 -4.76 5.14 8.03
CA LEU A 26 -4.14 4.26 7.03
C LEU A 26 -5.25 3.53 6.28
N LYS A 27 -5.21 3.64 4.96
CA LYS A 27 -6.16 2.98 4.05
C LYS A 27 -5.44 2.06 3.11
N VAL A 28 -6.13 1.03 2.65
CA VAL A 28 -5.69 0.07 1.64
C VAL A 28 -6.64 0.11 0.46
N LEU A 29 -6.10 -0.04 -0.74
CA LEU A 29 -6.89 -0.16 -1.97
C LEU A 29 -7.37 -1.60 -2.12
N LEU A 30 -8.66 -1.76 -2.33
CA LEU A 30 -9.30 -3.05 -2.61
C LEU A 30 -10.17 -2.95 -3.84
N GLN A 31 -10.34 -4.07 -4.52
CA GLN A 31 -11.25 -4.24 -5.65
C GLN A 31 -12.32 -5.26 -5.32
N ARG A 32 -13.54 -5.06 -5.82
CA ARG A 32 -14.68 -5.92 -5.58
C ARG A 32 -14.81 -6.96 -6.67
N LYS A 33 -14.86 -8.24 -6.30
CA LYS A 33 -14.96 -9.35 -7.25
C LYS A 33 -16.33 -9.39 -7.93
N SER A 34 -16.34 -9.51 -9.25
CA SER A 34 -17.55 -9.74 -10.06
C SER A 34 -17.91 -11.21 -10.23
N LYS A 35 -16.92 -12.14 -10.05
CA LYS A 35 -17.03 -13.58 -10.34
C LYS A 35 -16.87 -14.46 -9.11
N GLU A 36 -17.45 -15.67 -9.18
CA GLU A 36 -17.18 -16.74 -8.21
C GLU A 36 -15.73 -17.28 -8.34
N PRO A 37 -15.15 -17.85 -7.31
CA PRO A 37 -15.65 -17.85 -5.92
C PRO A 37 -15.50 -16.47 -5.26
N TYR A 38 -16.27 -16.22 -4.22
CA TYR A 38 -16.29 -14.96 -3.45
C TYR A 38 -16.86 -13.74 -4.19
N LYS A 39 -17.79 -13.92 -5.13
CA LYS A 39 -18.48 -12.80 -5.77
C LYS A 39 -19.02 -11.80 -4.74
N GLY A 40 -18.77 -10.50 -4.96
CA GLY A 40 -19.16 -9.41 -4.07
C GLY A 40 -18.25 -9.20 -2.85
N TYR A 41 -17.26 -10.07 -2.60
CA TYR A 41 -16.20 -9.84 -1.61
C TYR A 41 -15.13 -8.93 -2.21
N TRP A 42 -14.33 -8.34 -1.32
CA TRP A 42 -13.22 -7.47 -1.70
C TRP A 42 -11.91 -8.24 -1.66
N GLU A 43 -11.00 -7.89 -2.56
CA GLU A 43 -9.69 -8.50 -2.67
C GLU A 43 -8.60 -7.47 -2.94
N LEU A 44 -7.36 -7.84 -2.72
CA LEU A 44 -6.21 -7.04 -3.14
C LEU A 44 -6.10 -7.04 -4.66
N PRO A 45 -5.69 -5.94 -5.28
CA PRO A 45 -5.28 -5.94 -6.67
C PRO A 45 -4.23 -7.03 -6.93
N GLY A 46 -4.39 -7.76 -8.01
CA GLY A 46 -3.49 -8.84 -8.36
C GLY A 46 -3.72 -9.34 -9.77
N GLU A 47 -2.69 -9.98 -10.31
CA GLU A 47 -2.69 -10.51 -11.67
C GLU A 47 -1.89 -11.82 -11.73
N THR A 48 -2.35 -12.76 -12.54
CA THR A 48 -1.62 -13.99 -12.83
C THR A 48 -0.39 -13.69 -13.69
N LEU A 49 0.75 -14.27 -13.33
CA LEU A 49 1.98 -14.12 -14.09
C LEU A 49 1.89 -14.89 -15.42
N LYS A 50 2.10 -14.20 -16.53
CA LYS A 50 2.18 -14.79 -17.87
C LYS A 50 3.59 -15.37 -18.10
N ASN A 51 3.69 -16.36 -18.98
CA ASN A 51 4.97 -16.99 -19.32
C ASN A 51 5.97 -16.06 -20.05
N THR A 52 5.52 -14.86 -20.43
CA THR A 52 6.27 -13.90 -21.25
C THR A 52 6.67 -12.63 -20.48
N GLU A 53 6.47 -12.60 -19.17
CA GLU A 53 6.75 -11.43 -18.35
C GLU A 53 7.45 -11.82 -17.04
N THR A 54 8.22 -10.90 -16.48
CA THR A 54 8.82 -11.00 -15.15
C THR A 54 7.81 -10.59 -14.06
N LEU A 55 8.12 -10.88 -12.78
CA LEU A 55 7.31 -10.40 -11.66
C LEU A 55 7.22 -8.87 -11.63
N GLU A 56 8.32 -8.19 -11.97
CA GLU A 56 8.41 -6.74 -12.02
C GLU A 56 7.57 -6.14 -13.15
N GLU A 57 7.61 -6.72 -14.34
CA GLU A 57 6.77 -6.29 -15.47
C GLU A 57 5.29 -6.51 -15.17
N ASN A 58 4.93 -7.66 -14.61
CA ASN A 58 3.56 -7.96 -14.24
C ASN A 58 3.00 -6.96 -13.20
N ILE A 59 3.77 -6.65 -12.13
CA ILE A 59 3.33 -5.68 -11.12
C ILE A 59 3.26 -4.26 -11.68
N ASP A 60 4.16 -3.87 -12.59
CA ASP A 60 4.13 -2.57 -13.27
C ASP A 60 2.88 -2.41 -14.15
N ASN A 61 2.53 -3.46 -14.89
CA ASN A 61 1.31 -3.50 -15.71
C ASN A 61 0.06 -3.42 -14.83
N LEU A 62 -0.02 -4.26 -13.79
CA LEU A 62 -1.10 -4.25 -12.82
C LEU A 62 -1.33 -2.87 -12.21
N LEU A 63 -0.27 -2.18 -11.78
CA LEU A 63 -0.37 -0.83 -11.23
C LEU A 63 -0.86 0.18 -12.26
N THR A 64 -0.34 0.12 -13.48
CA THR A 64 -0.77 1.00 -14.56
C THR A 64 -2.25 0.83 -14.87
N GLU A 65 -2.73 -0.42 -14.92
CA GLU A 65 -4.14 -0.74 -15.16
C GLU A 65 -5.04 -0.38 -13.98
N THR A 66 -4.59 -0.57 -12.74
CA THR A 66 -5.40 -0.37 -11.54
C THR A 66 -5.48 1.09 -11.10
N ILE A 67 -4.34 1.80 -11.08
CA ILE A 67 -4.21 3.15 -10.51
C ILE A 67 -3.65 4.19 -11.49
N GLY A 68 -3.49 3.83 -12.77
CA GLY A 68 -3.05 4.75 -13.83
C GLY A 68 -1.56 5.11 -13.82
N THR A 69 -0.76 4.51 -12.94
CA THR A 69 0.69 4.75 -12.87
C THR A 69 1.42 3.61 -12.17
N LYS A 70 2.61 3.29 -12.65
CA LYS A 70 3.54 2.37 -11.96
C LYS A 70 4.55 3.10 -11.06
N ASP A 71 4.61 4.43 -11.12
CA ASP A 71 5.58 5.28 -10.42
C ASP A 71 5.15 5.53 -8.97
N ILE A 72 5.00 4.46 -8.20
CA ILE A 72 4.80 4.48 -6.76
C ILE A 72 5.92 3.71 -6.06
N TYR A 73 6.13 3.96 -4.77
CA TYR A 73 6.95 3.04 -4.00
C TYR A 73 6.30 1.66 -4.01
N LYS A 74 7.09 0.65 -4.39
CA LYS A 74 6.69 -0.75 -4.31
C LYS A 74 7.89 -1.62 -3.95
N GLU A 75 7.62 -2.65 -3.17
CA GLU A 75 8.63 -3.60 -2.73
C GLU A 75 8.00 -4.97 -2.52
N GLN A 76 8.71 -6.01 -2.97
CA GLN A 76 8.30 -7.38 -2.69
C GLN A 76 8.35 -7.65 -1.18
N ASN A 77 7.33 -8.34 -0.67
CA ASN A 77 7.18 -8.62 0.74
C ASN A 77 7.40 -10.11 1.05
N TYR A 78 6.43 -10.94 0.72
CA TYR A 78 6.39 -12.33 1.13
C TYR A 78 5.77 -13.20 0.03
N THR A 79 6.06 -14.51 0.05
CA THR A 79 5.43 -15.48 -0.85
C THR A 79 4.47 -16.36 -0.07
N PHE A 80 3.21 -16.35 -0.46
CA PHE A 80 2.14 -17.15 0.13
C PHE A 80 1.94 -18.42 -0.69
N SER A 81 2.16 -19.57 -0.07
CA SER A 81 2.18 -20.86 -0.75
C SER A 81 1.39 -21.95 -0.03
N SER A 82 0.47 -21.59 0.87
CA SER A 82 -0.42 -22.57 1.51
C SER A 82 -1.22 -23.34 0.47
N ILE A 83 -1.48 -24.63 0.72
CA ILE A 83 -2.11 -25.50 -0.28
C ILE A 83 -3.57 -25.13 -0.50
N ASP A 84 -4.22 -24.65 0.55
CA ASP A 84 -5.65 -24.40 0.65
C ASP A 84 -6.05 -22.93 0.49
N ARG A 85 -5.11 -22.06 0.04
CA ARG A 85 -5.42 -20.64 -0.10
C ARG A 85 -6.48 -20.34 -1.17
N TYR A 86 -6.62 -21.21 -2.19
CA TYR A 86 -7.66 -21.16 -3.21
C TYR A 86 -8.42 -22.50 -3.26
N PRO A 87 -9.77 -22.50 -3.34
CA PRO A 87 -10.55 -23.70 -3.18
C PRO A 87 -10.39 -24.74 -4.29
N ASN A 88 -10.08 -24.30 -5.53
CA ASN A 88 -10.10 -25.19 -6.72
C ASN A 88 -8.78 -25.20 -7.49
N GLU A 89 -7.78 -24.43 -7.08
CA GLU A 89 -6.55 -24.21 -7.82
C GLU A 89 -5.34 -24.17 -6.90
N ARG A 90 -4.21 -24.63 -7.38
CA ARG A 90 -2.93 -24.50 -6.71
C ARG A 90 -2.31 -23.17 -7.10
N VAL A 91 -2.43 -22.17 -6.23
CA VAL A 91 -1.92 -20.81 -6.45
C VAL A 91 -0.79 -20.49 -5.47
N VAL A 92 0.28 -19.90 -5.99
CA VAL A 92 1.37 -19.30 -5.20
C VAL A 92 1.39 -17.81 -5.51
N ALA A 93 1.26 -16.98 -4.47
CA ALA A 93 1.26 -15.53 -4.64
C ALA A 93 2.56 -14.90 -4.14
N THR A 94 3.17 -14.07 -4.97
CA THR A 94 4.18 -13.12 -4.54
C THR A 94 3.49 -11.82 -4.14
N SER A 95 3.65 -11.41 -2.88
CA SER A 95 3.01 -10.20 -2.39
C SER A 95 3.95 -9.01 -2.43
N TYR A 96 3.37 -7.83 -2.66
CA TYR A 96 4.05 -6.54 -2.67
C TYR A 96 3.40 -5.57 -1.70
N VAL A 97 4.21 -4.65 -1.18
CA VAL A 97 3.75 -3.44 -0.48
C VAL A 97 3.88 -2.28 -1.44
N GLY A 98 2.81 -1.51 -1.60
CA GLY A 98 2.80 -0.26 -2.35
C GLY A 98 2.45 0.92 -1.45
N LEU A 99 3.05 2.08 -1.71
CA LEU A 99 2.74 3.34 -1.01
C LEU A 99 2.52 4.45 -2.01
N THR A 100 1.42 5.17 -1.86
CA THR A 100 1.11 6.32 -2.70
C THR A 100 0.25 7.35 -1.98
N ASP A 101 0.31 8.59 -2.46
CA ASP A 101 -0.73 9.57 -2.15
C ASP A 101 -1.91 9.35 -3.10
N LYS A 102 -3.09 9.06 -2.56
CA LYS A 102 -4.29 8.80 -3.38
C LYS A 102 -4.65 9.94 -4.35
N ARG A 103 -4.15 11.16 -4.11
CA ARG A 103 -4.37 12.33 -4.99
C ARG A 103 -3.58 12.23 -6.30
N LEU A 104 -2.54 11.39 -6.34
CA LEU A 104 -1.66 11.20 -7.49
C LEU A 104 -2.06 10.03 -8.39
N VAL A 105 -3.10 9.28 -8.01
CA VAL A 105 -3.53 8.09 -8.71
C VAL A 105 -4.94 8.24 -9.26
N LYS A 106 -5.20 7.60 -10.40
CA LYS A 106 -6.50 7.52 -11.04
C LYS A 106 -6.98 6.07 -11.02
N LEU A 107 -7.99 5.79 -10.20
CA LEU A 107 -8.57 4.45 -10.11
C LEU A 107 -9.30 4.11 -11.41
N ASN A 108 -8.98 2.96 -11.99
CA ASN A 108 -9.71 2.40 -13.12
C ASN A 108 -10.81 1.47 -12.59
N LYS A 109 -12.07 1.88 -12.78
CA LYS A 109 -13.25 1.16 -12.28
C LYS A 109 -13.91 0.26 -13.34
N GLU A 110 -13.42 0.32 -14.56
CA GLU A 110 -14.05 -0.36 -15.70
C GLU A 110 -13.24 -1.57 -16.14
N THR A 111 -13.40 -2.71 -15.48
CA THR A 111 -12.84 -3.99 -15.95
C THR A 111 -13.88 -5.10 -15.84
N GLU A 112 -13.79 -6.14 -16.67
CA GLU A 112 -14.75 -7.25 -16.68
C GLU A 112 -14.80 -8.04 -15.36
N ASP A 113 -13.68 -8.07 -14.64
CA ASP A 113 -13.52 -8.89 -13.44
C ASP A 113 -13.71 -8.12 -12.12
N ILE A 114 -13.89 -6.80 -12.21
CA ILE A 114 -13.97 -5.91 -11.05
C ILE A 114 -15.27 -5.10 -11.12
N GLU A 115 -16.11 -5.22 -10.08
CA GLU A 115 -17.35 -4.41 -9.96
C GLU A 115 -17.07 -2.99 -9.45
N ASP A 116 -16.07 -2.83 -8.56
CA ASP A 116 -15.70 -1.55 -7.98
C ASP A 116 -14.27 -1.59 -7.41
N ILE A 117 -13.68 -0.41 -7.19
CA ILE A 117 -12.37 -0.24 -6.57
C ILE A 117 -12.39 0.95 -5.62
N GLU A 118 -12.03 0.73 -4.35
CA GLU A 118 -12.14 1.74 -3.30
C GLU A 118 -11.02 1.66 -2.25
N TRP A 119 -10.84 2.77 -1.53
CA TRP A 119 -9.93 2.90 -0.39
C TRP A 119 -10.63 2.62 0.93
N PHE A 120 -10.24 1.56 1.64
CA PHE A 120 -10.80 1.18 2.93
C PHE A 120 -9.86 1.50 4.09
N ASP A 121 -10.42 1.95 5.21
CA ASP A 121 -9.69 2.02 6.48
C ASP A 121 -9.28 0.59 6.90
N ILE A 122 -8.00 0.37 7.19
CA ILE A 122 -7.51 -0.96 7.58
C ILE A 122 -8.12 -1.49 8.89
N LYS A 123 -8.76 -0.61 9.67
CA LYS A 123 -9.47 -0.99 10.90
C LYS A 123 -10.93 -1.38 10.65
N GLU A 124 -11.47 -1.03 9.49
CA GLU A 124 -12.88 -1.21 9.12
C GLU A 124 -12.96 -1.86 7.73
N LEU A 125 -12.34 -3.04 7.60
CA LEU A 125 -12.31 -3.75 6.33
C LEU A 125 -13.67 -4.41 6.03
N PRO A 126 -14.10 -4.44 4.76
CA PRO A 126 -15.25 -5.22 4.31
C PRO A 126 -14.97 -6.73 4.38
N LYS A 127 -15.87 -7.55 3.85
CA LYS A 127 -15.62 -8.99 3.67
C LYS A 127 -14.50 -9.19 2.65
N ILE A 128 -13.43 -9.84 3.08
CA ILE A 128 -12.23 -10.07 2.26
C ILE A 128 -12.24 -11.50 1.71
N ALA A 129 -11.92 -11.64 0.42
CA ALA A 129 -11.79 -12.92 -0.26
C ALA A 129 -10.44 -13.59 0.09
N TYR A 130 -10.42 -14.91 0.05
CA TYR A 130 -9.23 -15.74 0.22
C TYR A 130 -8.44 -15.42 1.50
N ASP A 131 -7.12 -15.55 1.42
CA ASP A 131 -6.15 -15.20 2.46
C ASP A 131 -5.65 -13.73 2.34
N HIS A 132 -6.34 -12.88 1.55
CA HIS A 132 -5.86 -11.53 1.26
C HIS A 132 -5.78 -10.64 2.50
N LYS A 133 -6.54 -10.96 3.57
CA LYS A 133 -6.36 -10.28 4.86
C LYS A 133 -4.99 -10.59 5.47
N GLU A 134 -4.51 -11.83 5.40
CA GLU A 134 -3.19 -12.21 5.89
C GLU A 134 -2.08 -11.52 5.08
N ILE A 135 -2.26 -11.43 3.75
CA ILE A 135 -1.34 -10.67 2.87
C ILE A 135 -1.24 -9.21 3.31
N MET A 136 -2.38 -8.55 3.57
CA MET A 136 -2.41 -7.17 4.07
C MET A 136 -1.74 -7.02 5.43
N ASP A 137 -1.96 -7.96 6.36
CA ASP A 137 -1.36 -7.92 7.69
C ASP A 137 0.17 -8.03 7.60
N LYS A 138 0.71 -8.92 6.76
CA LYS A 138 2.14 -9.03 6.48
C LYS A 138 2.73 -7.78 5.81
N ALA A 139 2.02 -7.22 4.84
CA ALA A 139 2.41 -5.98 4.18
C ALA A 139 2.48 -4.82 5.19
N ARG A 140 1.52 -4.74 6.12
CA ARG A 140 1.50 -3.75 7.19
C ARG A 140 2.65 -3.93 8.19
N GLU A 141 3.01 -5.16 8.54
CA GLU A 141 4.19 -5.44 9.38
C GLU A 141 5.48 -4.92 8.74
N GLN A 142 5.68 -5.18 7.45
CA GLN A 142 6.83 -4.66 6.70
C GLN A 142 6.80 -3.12 6.67
N LEU A 143 5.66 -2.52 6.38
CA LEU A 143 5.51 -1.07 6.37
C LEU A 143 5.90 -0.46 7.72
N LYS A 144 5.46 -1.04 8.85
CA LYS A 144 5.84 -0.59 10.19
C LYS A 144 7.35 -0.67 10.42
N SER A 145 7.97 -1.78 10.08
CA SER A 145 9.42 -1.95 10.25
C SER A 145 10.22 -0.92 9.46
N LYS A 146 9.72 -0.54 8.29
CA LYS A 146 10.39 0.41 7.40
C LYS A 146 10.07 1.88 7.70
N LEU A 147 8.96 2.19 8.34
CA LEU A 147 8.66 3.55 8.78
C LEU A 147 9.57 4.02 9.92
N THR A 148 10.25 3.11 10.59
CA THR A 148 11.37 3.50 11.47
C THR A 148 12.54 4.07 10.69
N ASN A 149 12.58 3.84 9.37
CA ASN A 149 13.55 4.37 8.43
C ASN A 149 12.92 5.49 7.57
N THR A 150 13.62 6.62 7.46
CA THR A 150 13.08 7.90 6.94
C THR A 150 12.79 7.93 5.44
N ALA A 151 13.47 7.09 4.63
CA ALA A 151 13.36 7.15 3.17
C ALA A 151 11.94 6.84 2.65
N ILE A 152 11.20 5.98 3.31
CA ILE A 152 9.86 5.56 2.91
C ILE A 152 8.81 6.66 3.08
N LEU A 153 8.98 7.53 4.07
CA LEU A 153 8.05 8.62 4.33
C LEU A 153 7.90 9.59 3.17
N LYS A 154 8.94 9.78 2.37
CA LYS A 154 8.87 10.60 1.17
C LYS A 154 7.80 10.11 0.18
N ASN A 155 7.60 8.82 0.09
CA ASN A 155 6.62 8.22 -0.82
C ASN A 155 5.17 8.45 -0.35
N LEU A 156 4.96 8.66 0.95
CA LEU A 156 3.65 9.04 1.51
C LEU A 156 3.41 10.54 1.44
N PHE A 157 4.47 11.35 1.30
CA PHE A 157 4.42 12.80 1.25
C PHE A 157 5.23 13.34 0.06
N PRO A 158 4.77 13.12 -1.17
CA PRO A 158 5.44 13.62 -2.37
C PRO A 158 5.33 15.14 -2.54
N SER A 159 4.48 15.79 -1.76
CA SER A 159 4.26 17.24 -1.73
C SER A 159 4.48 17.81 -0.33
N ASP A 160 4.37 19.14 -0.22
CA ASP A 160 4.46 19.84 1.05
C ASP A 160 3.35 19.37 2.01
N PHE A 161 3.68 19.26 3.31
CA PHE A 161 2.80 18.75 4.36
C PHE A 161 2.92 19.57 5.64
N THR A 162 1.94 19.45 6.53
CA THR A 162 2.02 20.01 7.88
C THR A 162 2.58 18.98 8.88
N LEU A 163 3.21 19.42 9.94
CA LEU A 163 3.70 18.50 10.99
C LEU A 163 2.59 17.66 11.64
N PRO A 164 1.37 18.18 11.87
CA PRO A 164 0.26 17.34 12.30
C PRO A 164 -0.09 16.21 11.32
N GLU A 165 -0.07 16.47 10.00
CA GLU A 165 -0.31 15.42 8.99
C GLU A 165 0.76 14.34 9.06
N LEU A 166 2.03 14.72 9.14
CA LEU A 166 3.14 13.78 9.30
C LEU A 166 2.99 12.93 10.57
N GLN A 167 2.70 13.55 11.72
CA GLN A 167 2.49 12.84 12.98
C GLN A 167 1.31 11.87 12.91
N ASN A 168 0.16 12.33 12.40
CA ASN A 168 -1.03 11.50 12.25
C ASN A 168 -0.77 10.28 11.35
N THR A 169 0.03 10.44 10.30
CA THR A 169 0.44 9.34 9.42
C THR A 169 1.25 8.31 10.19
N PHE A 170 2.27 8.75 10.94
CA PHE A 170 3.05 7.86 11.79
C PHE A 170 2.17 7.11 12.79
N GLU A 171 1.35 7.84 13.52
CA GLU A 171 0.43 7.27 14.52
C GLU A 171 -0.53 6.25 13.90
N SER A 172 -1.02 6.52 12.69
CA SER A 172 -1.93 5.63 11.99
C SER A 172 -1.26 4.32 11.56
N VAL A 173 -0.08 4.40 10.96
CA VAL A 173 0.66 3.22 10.49
C VAL A 173 1.17 2.39 11.67
N MET A 174 1.81 3.04 12.64
CA MET A 174 2.38 2.37 13.82
C MET A 174 1.31 1.93 14.83
N ASN A 175 0.10 2.45 14.72
CA ASN A 175 -1.01 2.25 15.67
C ASN A 175 -0.62 2.63 17.11
N ILE A 176 0.07 3.77 17.27
CA ILE A 176 0.51 4.34 18.54
C ILE A 176 0.08 5.80 18.66
N LYS A 177 0.21 6.37 19.85
CA LYS A 177 0.11 7.82 20.05
C LYS A 177 1.48 8.38 20.41
N LEU A 178 1.82 9.52 19.83
CA LEU A 178 3.11 10.17 19.98
C LEU A 178 2.94 11.55 20.65
N ASP A 179 3.86 11.89 21.54
CA ASP A 179 3.91 13.25 22.09
C ASP A 179 4.28 14.25 20.99
N ARG A 180 3.43 15.26 20.82
CA ARG A 180 3.54 16.24 19.72
C ARG A 180 4.84 17.05 19.77
N ARG A 181 5.31 17.41 20.96
CA ARG A 181 6.52 18.24 21.12
C ARG A 181 7.76 17.41 20.77
N ASN A 182 7.83 16.19 21.31
CA ASN A 182 8.95 15.28 21.09
C ASN A 182 9.03 14.85 19.63
N PHE A 183 7.90 14.52 18.99
CA PHE A 183 7.84 14.20 17.58
C PHE A 183 8.39 15.33 16.70
N ARG A 184 7.86 16.56 16.90
CA ARG A 184 8.32 17.75 16.17
C ARG A 184 9.82 18.01 16.38
N LYS A 185 10.28 18.00 17.65
CA LYS A 185 11.69 18.21 17.99
C LYS A 185 12.58 17.20 17.26
N LYS A 186 12.19 15.95 17.23
CA LYS A 186 12.96 14.87 16.61
C LYS A 186 13.16 15.10 15.11
N PHE A 187 12.09 15.35 14.34
CA PHE A 187 12.19 15.59 12.90
C PHE A 187 13.01 16.83 12.54
N ILE A 188 12.88 17.91 13.32
CA ILE A 188 13.66 19.14 13.11
C ILE A 188 15.13 18.91 13.49
N THR A 189 15.41 18.29 14.63
CA THR A 189 16.78 18.07 15.11
C THR A 189 17.55 17.10 14.22
N LEU A 190 16.88 16.08 13.67
CA LEU A 190 17.50 15.16 12.72
C LEU A 190 17.70 15.80 11.33
N GLY A 191 17.18 17.00 11.11
CA GLY A 191 17.33 17.72 9.85
C GLY A 191 16.69 17.04 8.65
N LEU A 192 15.62 16.25 8.88
CA LEU A 192 14.94 15.44 7.85
C LEU A 192 13.98 16.26 6.98
N ILE A 193 13.48 17.36 7.55
CA ILE A 193 12.50 18.24 6.93
C ILE A 193 12.99 19.68 6.94
N GLU A 194 12.47 20.48 6.03
CA GLU A 194 12.70 21.93 5.96
C GLU A 194 11.38 22.69 5.81
N GLU A 195 11.31 23.92 6.34
CA GLU A 195 10.16 24.80 6.12
C GLU A 195 10.19 25.31 4.67
N THR A 196 9.03 25.31 4.02
CA THR A 196 8.90 25.79 2.64
C THR A 196 8.77 27.31 2.53
N GLY A 197 8.54 27.98 3.67
CA GLY A 197 8.21 29.41 3.72
C GLY A 197 6.72 29.69 3.47
N TYR A 198 5.93 28.70 3.12
CA TYR A 198 4.48 28.82 2.88
C TYR A 198 3.66 28.31 4.04
N ASN A 199 2.40 28.75 4.11
CA ASN A 199 1.43 28.27 5.07
C ASN A 199 0.23 27.63 4.35
N ASN A 200 -0.33 26.59 4.95
CA ASN A 200 -1.60 26.04 4.49
C ASN A 200 -2.73 27.01 4.87
N ILE A 201 -3.42 27.53 3.86
CA ILE A 201 -4.51 28.56 4.03
C ILE A 201 -5.89 27.87 4.04
N GLY A 202 -5.99 26.57 3.81
CA GLY A 202 -7.23 25.81 3.68
C GLY A 202 -7.79 25.23 4.98
N GLY A 203 -8.39 26.05 5.87
CA GLY A 203 -9.06 25.56 7.07
C GLY A 203 -9.53 26.71 7.99
N SER A 204 -10.50 26.43 8.87
CA SER A 204 -11.05 27.39 9.86
C SER A 204 -10.09 27.70 11.03
N GLY A 205 -8.82 27.28 10.97
CA GLY A 205 -7.82 27.44 12.03
C GLY A 205 -6.68 28.39 11.65
N ARG A 206 -5.78 28.64 12.62
CA ARG A 206 -4.53 29.40 12.36
C ARG A 206 -3.74 28.71 11.24
N PRO A 207 -3.24 29.45 10.22
CA PRO A 207 -2.44 28.89 9.14
C PRO A 207 -1.28 28.03 9.69
N ALA A 208 -1.15 26.81 9.21
CA ALA A 208 -0.10 25.89 9.62
C ALA A 208 1.08 25.99 8.66
N LYS A 209 2.31 26.02 9.20
CA LYS A 209 3.53 26.00 8.40
C LYS A 209 3.61 24.72 7.56
N LEU A 210 4.02 24.86 6.31
CA LEU A 210 4.30 23.76 5.40
C LEU A 210 5.76 23.37 5.45
N TYR A 211 5.99 22.07 5.40
CA TYR A 211 7.30 21.42 5.41
C TYR A 211 7.40 20.49 4.22
N ARG A 212 8.63 20.19 3.80
CA ARG A 212 8.96 19.11 2.86
C ARG A 212 10.10 18.28 3.38
N PHE A 213 10.21 17.05 2.91
CA PHE A 213 11.40 16.25 3.14
C PHE A 213 12.57 16.78 2.32
N LYS A 214 13.76 16.84 2.91
CA LYS A 214 14.98 17.20 2.17
C LYS A 214 15.30 16.14 1.11
N GLU A 215 15.91 16.55 0.00
CA GLU A 215 16.26 15.64 -1.11
C GLU A 215 17.21 14.51 -0.67
N LYS A 216 18.23 14.83 0.10
CA LYS A 216 19.21 13.87 0.63
C LYS A 216 18.94 13.61 2.11
N ILE A 217 18.12 12.61 2.40
CA ILE A 217 17.94 12.08 3.75
C ILE A 217 18.88 10.89 3.90
N LYS A 218 19.77 10.93 4.92
CA LYS A 218 20.45 9.71 5.37
C LYS A 218 19.43 8.83 6.07
N ASP A 219 19.45 7.55 5.74
CA ASP A 219 18.68 6.56 6.48
C ASP A 219 19.02 6.65 7.97
N THR A 220 18.03 7.04 8.74
CA THR A 220 18.18 7.26 10.18
C THR A 220 17.04 6.54 10.89
N ASN A 221 17.38 5.73 11.86
CA ASN A 221 16.37 5.14 12.73
C ASN A 221 15.66 6.23 13.53
N LEU A 222 14.36 6.29 13.37
CA LEU A 222 13.51 7.29 14.02
C LEU A 222 13.11 6.90 15.44
N PHE A 223 13.08 5.59 15.75
CA PHE A 223 12.65 5.05 17.05
C PHE A 223 13.47 3.84 17.45
#